data_bb76c9b404dc0c89f729b9367c581793
#
_entry.id   bb76c9b404dc0c89f729b9367c581793
#
_cell.length_a   1.000
_cell.length_b   1.000
_cell.length_c   1.000
_cell.angle_alpha   90.00
_cell.angle_beta   90.00
_cell.angle_gamma   90.00
#
_symmetry.space_group_name_H-M   'P 1'
#
loop_
_entity.id
_entity.type
_entity.pdbx_description
1 polymer ?
#
loop_
_entity_poly.entity_id
_entity_poly.type
_entity_poly.pdbx_seq_one_letter_code
_entity_poly.pdbx_strand_id
1 'polypeptide(L)'
;LGANLWNNLKITLTYSIYPMDSVDKFYTLYPVSIPFILLGMLCSVYDFGNSFRTRCFHSGTVYLFYFISCSFVVALTPTDHLYRANSIYICYLFFFLRGIRACCDFLTVYRKAFLSILAYGYVLWIASFMRYYYTIYSVLDLHTYANSFYFADISDIVTYIDENLGDKEIYADCVDVEEF
;
A
#
# COMPACT_ATOMS: atom_id res chain seq x y z
N LEU A 1 -10.33 6.14 19.02
CA LEU A 1 -10.01 6.92 17.82
C LEU A 1 -8.51 7.02 17.58
N GLY A 2 -7.71 7.50 18.53
CA GLY A 2 -6.25 7.67 18.36
C GLY A 2 -5.52 6.36 18.11
N ALA A 3 -5.87 5.29 18.80
CA ALA A 3 -5.28 3.97 18.59
C ALA A 3 -5.60 3.42 17.18
N ASN A 4 -6.84 3.57 16.74
CA ASN A 4 -7.25 3.16 15.39
C ASN A 4 -6.51 3.96 14.31
N LEU A 5 -6.40 5.28 14.49
CA LEU A 5 -5.64 6.12 13.56
C LEU A 5 -4.19 5.66 13.46
N TRP A 6 -3.54 5.43 14.61
CA TRP A 6 -2.15 4.98 14.63
C TRP A 6 -1.96 3.61 13.96
N ASN A 7 -2.81 2.65 14.30
CA ASN A 7 -2.75 1.32 13.71
C ASN A 7 -2.98 1.37 12.19
N ASN A 8 -4.01 2.08 11.75
CA ASN A 8 -4.32 2.20 10.33
C ASN A 8 -3.21 2.92 9.55
N LEU A 9 -2.65 4.02 10.09
CA LEU A 9 -1.51 4.71 9.45
C LEU A 9 -0.26 3.82 9.43
N LYS A 10 -0.01 3.04 10.48
CA LYS A 10 1.09 2.08 10.52
C LYS A 10 0.94 1.05 9.41
N ILE A 11 -0.24 0.47 9.24
CA ILE A 11 -0.53 -0.53 8.20
C ILE A 11 -0.32 0.05 6.80
N THR A 12 -0.73 1.30 6.53
CA THR A 12 -0.50 1.94 5.22
C THR A 12 0.97 2.14 4.89
N LEU A 13 1.84 2.22 5.88
CA LEU A 13 3.29 2.41 5.71
C LEU A 13 4.05 1.09 5.72
N THR A 14 3.54 0.05 6.37
CA THR A 14 4.22 -1.22 6.56
C THR A 14 3.54 -2.34 5.77
N TYR A 15 2.86 -3.24 6.44
CA TYR A 15 2.12 -4.34 5.82
C TYR A 15 0.85 -4.60 6.64
N SER A 16 -0.19 -5.10 5.98
CA SER A 16 -1.42 -5.54 6.61
C SER A 16 -1.22 -6.89 7.30
N ILE A 17 -2.03 -7.12 8.34
CA ILE A 17 -2.14 -8.43 8.98
C ILE A 17 -2.89 -9.40 8.05
N TYR A 18 -3.72 -8.86 7.16
CA TYR A 18 -4.52 -9.66 6.25
C TYR A 18 -3.72 -10.03 4.99
N PRO A 19 -3.58 -11.31 4.67
CA PRO A 19 -2.84 -11.78 3.49
C PRO A 19 -3.33 -11.21 2.17
N MET A 20 -4.63 -10.91 2.07
CA MET A 20 -5.24 -10.33 0.86
C MET A 20 -4.76 -8.91 0.56
N ASP A 21 -4.36 -8.16 1.59
CA ASP A 21 -4.00 -6.75 1.46
C ASP A 21 -2.50 -6.53 1.23
N SER A 22 -1.67 -7.54 1.48
CA SER A 22 -0.22 -7.42 1.39
C SER A 22 0.45 -8.75 1.09
N VAL A 23 1.51 -8.72 0.31
CA VAL A 23 2.37 -9.88 0.06
C VAL A 23 3.36 -10.00 1.20
N ASP A 24 3.45 -11.19 1.82
CA ASP A 24 4.39 -11.46 2.90
C ASP A 24 5.81 -10.93 2.58
N LYS A 25 6.50 -10.38 3.58
CA LYS A 25 7.85 -9.77 3.49
C LYS A 25 7.95 -8.47 2.69
N PHE A 26 6.91 -8.05 1.99
CA PHE A 26 6.91 -6.78 1.27
C PHE A 26 6.01 -5.78 1.95
N TYR A 27 6.57 -4.61 2.24
CA TYR A 27 5.80 -3.49 2.75
C TYR A 27 4.92 -2.92 1.65
N THR A 28 3.76 -2.38 2.01
CA THR A 28 2.87 -1.67 1.10
C THR A 28 3.57 -0.52 0.38
N LEU A 29 4.44 0.17 1.11
CA LEU A 29 5.33 1.17 0.53
C LEU A 29 6.78 0.70 0.61
N TYR A 30 7.53 0.91 -0.46
CA TYR A 30 8.97 0.66 -0.43
C TYR A 30 9.61 1.50 0.69
N PRO A 31 10.31 0.86 1.67
CA PRO A 31 10.78 1.55 2.87
C PRO A 31 11.65 2.78 2.59
N VAL A 32 12.40 2.78 1.47
CA VAL A 32 13.20 3.92 1.03
C VAL A 32 12.34 5.15 0.66
N SER A 33 11.04 4.95 0.39
CA SER A 33 10.09 6.06 0.13
C SER A 33 9.78 6.86 1.38
N ILE A 34 9.80 6.23 2.56
CA ILE A 34 9.32 6.83 3.82
C ILE A 34 10.07 8.11 4.17
N PRO A 35 11.42 8.19 4.13
CA PRO A 35 12.12 9.43 4.39
C PRO A 35 11.72 10.58 3.47
N PHE A 36 11.48 10.29 2.18
CA PHE A 36 11.05 11.31 1.22
C PHE A 36 9.61 11.75 1.46
N ILE A 37 8.71 10.84 1.84
CA ILE A 37 7.33 11.17 2.25
C ILE A 37 7.35 12.11 3.44
N LEU A 38 8.13 11.80 4.47
CA LEU A 38 8.27 12.64 5.67
C LEU A 38 8.84 14.01 5.33
N LEU A 39 9.88 14.07 4.51
CA LEU A 39 10.46 15.33 4.05
C LEU A 39 9.46 16.16 3.26
N GLY A 40 8.71 15.54 2.35
CA GLY A 40 7.68 16.24 1.57
C GLY A 40 6.51 16.71 2.42
N MET A 41 6.15 15.96 3.46
CA MET A 41 5.16 16.39 4.46
C MET A 41 5.66 17.61 5.23
N LEU A 42 6.92 17.61 5.69
CA LEU A 42 7.53 18.79 6.34
C LEU A 42 7.54 20.01 5.42
N CYS A 43 7.90 19.85 4.15
CA CYS A 43 7.81 20.91 3.16
C CYS A 43 6.38 21.44 2.98
N SER A 44 5.37 20.56 3.08
CA SER A 44 3.97 20.96 2.97
C SER A 44 3.46 21.67 4.20
N VAL A 45 3.93 21.31 5.39
CA VAL A 45 3.69 22.06 6.63
C VAL A 45 4.32 23.45 6.55
N TYR A 46 5.53 23.57 6.01
CA TYR A 46 6.17 24.86 5.77
C TYR A 46 5.35 25.73 4.81
N ASP A 47 4.85 25.16 3.70
CA ASP A 47 3.97 25.85 2.77
C ASP A 47 2.68 26.32 3.41
N PHE A 48 2.09 25.49 4.28
CA PHE A 48 0.91 25.87 5.05
C PHE A 48 1.18 27.13 5.88
N GLY A 49 2.29 27.14 6.65
CA GLY A 49 2.69 28.33 7.40
C GLY A 49 2.91 29.57 6.52
N ASN A 50 3.53 29.36 5.34
CA ASN A 50 3.79 30.45 4.40
C ASN A 50 2.52 30.95 3.69
N SER A 51 1.52 30.06 3.49
CA SER A 51 0.23 30.44 2.89
C SER A 51 -0.50 31.52 3.71
N PHE A 52 -0.39 31.50 5.03
CA PHE A 52 -0.94 32.54 5.88
C PHE A 52 -0.23 33.88 5.70
N ARG A 53 1.09 33.84 5.48
CA ARG A 53 1.91 35.05 5.31
C ARG A 53 1.72 35.67 3.93
N THR A 54 1.64 34.87 2.89
CA THR A 54 1.58 35.33 1.49
C THR A 54 0.15 35.49 0.97
N ARG A 55 -0.86 35.01 1.71
CA ARG A 55 -2.27 34.91 1.30
C ARG A 55 -2.48 34.12 -0.01
N CYS A 56 -1.55 33.23 -0.33
CA CYS A 56 -1.62 32.38 -1.51
C CYS A 56 -1.68 30.92 -1.08
N PHE A 57 -2.60 30.15 -1.66
CA PHE A 57 -2.66 28.73 -1.40
C PHE A 57 -1.62 27.98 -2.25
N HIS A 58 -0.73 27.29 -1.56
CA HIS A 58 0.25 26.41 -2.19
C HIS A 58 -0.30 24.98 -2.31
N SER A 59 0.12 24.23 -3.32
CA SER A 59 -0.30 22.84 -3.52
C SER A 59 -0.01 21.94 -2.31
N GLY A 60 1.10 22.17 -1.61
CA GLY A 60 1.43 21.46 -0.37
C GLY A 60 0.39 21.63 0.73
N THR A 61 -0.20 22.83 0.85
CA THR A 61 -1.29 23.12 1.80
C THR A 61 -2.54 22.32 1.47
N VAL A 62 -2.91 22.24 0.19
CA VAL A 62 -4.10 21.49 -0.27
C VAL A 62 -3.95 20.00 0.06
N TYR A 63 -2.81 19.41 -0.28
CA TYR A 63 -2.57 18.00 -0.01
C TYR A 63 -2.41 17.67 1.48
N LEU A 64 -1.94 18.63 2.28
CA LEU A 64 -1.91 18.48 3.73
C LEU A 64 -3.32 18.41 4.32
N PHE A 65 -4.24 19.28 3.89
CA PHE A 65 -5.64 19.22 4.31
C PHE A 65 -6.32 17.94 3.83
N TYR A 66 -6.06 17.53 2.59
CA TYR A 66 -6.59 16.28 2.06
C TYR A 66 -6.11 15.09 2.88
N PHE A 67 -4.81 15.04 3.22
CA PHE A 67 -4.26 14.00 4.09
C PHE A 67 -4.91 13.97 5.47
N ILE A 68 -5.12 15.13 6.11
CA ILE A 68 -5.80 15.22 7.41
C ILE A 68 -7.23 14.70 7.30
N SER A 69 -7.96 15.08 6.23
CA SER A 69 -9.33 14.62 6.00
C SER A 69 -9.39 13.11 5.79
N CYS A 70 -8.52 12.53 4.95
CA CYS A 70 -8.44 11.09 4.74
C CYS A 70 -8.05 10.36 6.02
N SER A 71 -7.11 10.89 6.80
CA SER A 71 -6.69 10.32 8.09
C SER A 71 -7.83 10.30 9.09
N PHE A 72 -8.69 11.34 9.09
CA PHE A 72 -9.88 11.38 9.93
C PHE A 72 -10.89 10.30 9.53
N VAL A 73 -11.15 10.11 8.24
CA VAL A 73 -12.03 9.05 7.74
C VAL A 73 -11.50 7.67 8.15
N VAL A 74 -10.21 7.45 7.96
CA VAL A 74 -9.54 6.19 8.33
C VAL A 74 -9.57 5.95 9.85
N ALA A 75 -9.52 7.01 10.66
CA ALA A 75 -9.62 6.89 12.11
C ALA A 75 -11.02 6.45 12.60
N LEU A 76 -12.06 6.76 11.81
CA LEU A 76 -13.44 6.36 12.12
C LEU A 76 -13.72 4.89 11.75
N THR A 77 -12.93 4.30 10.86
CA THR A 77 -13.10 2.91 10.44
C THR A 77 -12.37 1.97 11.40
N PRO A 78 -13.05 1.00 12.03
CA PRO A 78 -12.45 0.09 13.00
C PRO A 78 -11.64 -1.04 12.37
N THR A 79 -11.34 -1.00 11.08
CA THR A 79 -10.82 -2.15 10.35
C THR A 79 -9.42 -1.94 9.81
N ASP A 80 -8.69 -3.04 9.82
CA ASP A 80 -7.30 -3.12 9.45
C ASP A 80 -7.06 -3.32 7.94
N HIS A 81 -8.11 -3.20 7.11
CA HIS A 81 -8.02 -3.41 5.66
C HIS A 81 -7.45 -2.20 4.90
N LEU A 82 -6.41 -2.42 4.12
CA LEU A 82 -5.70 -1.40 3.34
C LEU A 82 -6.55 -0.69 2.29
N TYR A 83 -7.50 -1.40 1.67
CA TYR A 83 -8.33 -0.80 0.61
C TYR A 83 -9.16 0.40 1.10
N ARG A 84 -9.47 0.47 2.39
CA ARG A 84 -10.18 1.61 2.99
C ARG A 84 -9.30 2.85 3.15
N ALA A 85 -8.00 2.67 3.11
CA ALA A 85 -7.02 3.74 3.21
C ALA A 85 -6.48 4.19 1.83
N ASN A 86 -7.02 3.70 0.73
CA ASN A 86 -6.51 3.96 -0.62
C ASN A 86 -6.36 5.45 -0.95
N SER A 87 -7.25 6.31 -0.44
CA SER A 87 -7.17 7.76 -0.62
C SER A 87 -5.91 8.39 -0.02
N ILE A 88 -5.32 7.78 1.02
CA ILE A 88 -4.08 8.28 1.65
C ILE A 88 -2.88 8.10 0.73
N TYR A 89 -2.85 7.06 -0.12
CA TYR A 89 -1.73 6.80 -1.01
C TYR A 89 -1.50 7.91 -2.03
N ILE A 90 -2.57 8.61 -2.43
CA ILE A 90 -2.46 9.81 -3.29
C ILE A 90 -1.66 10.91 -2.57
N CYS A 91 -1.91 11.10 -1.27
CA CYS A 91 -1.14 12.05 -0.46
C CYS A 91 0.32 11.60 -0.32
N TYR A 92 0.55 10.31 -0.05
CA TYR A 92 1.91 9.77 0.06
C TYR A 92 2.70 9.96 -1.25
N LEU A 93 2.08 9.71 -2.39
CA LEU A 93 2.71 9.94 -3.69
C LEU A 93 3.09 11.43 -3.87
N PHE A 94 2.17 12.34 -3.53
CA PHE A 94 2.46 13.77 -3.61
C PHE A 94 3.63 14.16 -2.69
N PHE A 95 3.58 13.74 -1.42
CA PHE A 95 4.66 14.04 -0.46
C PHE A 95 5.98 13.42 -0.88
N PHE A 96 5.96 12.21 -1.41
CA PHE A 96 7.14 11.53 -1.96
C PHE A 96 7.80 12.34 -3.07
N LEU A 97 7.02 12.75 -4.09
CA LEU A 97 7.53 13.55 -5.20
C LEU A 97 8.07 14.90 -4.72
N ARG A 98 7.39 15.52 -3.76
CA ARG A 98 7.82 16.77 -3.16
C ARG A 98 9.12 16.62 -2.37
N GLY A 99 9.26 15.54 -1.60
CA GLY A 99 10.48 15.22 -0.88
C GLY A 99 11.67 14.97 -1.81
N ILE A 100 11.46 14.20 -2.89
CA ILE A 100 12.49 14.02 -3.93
C ILE A 100 12.89 15.36 -4.53
N ARG A 101 11.92 16.22 -4.86
CA ARG A 101 12.20 17.55 -5.40
C ARG A 101 13.06 18.36 -4.43
N ALA A 102 12.72 18.38 -3.15
CA ALA A 102 13.53 19.08 -2.14
C ALA A 102 14.98 18.54 -2.05
N CYS A 103 15.15 17.20 -2.12
CA CYS A 103 16.48 16.59 -2.19
C CYS A 103 17.22 17.00 -3.48
N CYS A 104 16.54 17.04 -4.63
CA CYS A 104 17.14 17.47 -5.88
C CYS A 104 17.56 18.92 -5.88
N ASP A 105 16.78 19.79 -5.24
CA ASP A 105 17.10 21.21 -5.12
C ASP A 105 18.31 21.44 -4.17
N PHE A 106 18.45 20.59 -3.15
CA PHE A 106 19.62 20.57 -2.27
C PHE A 106 20.86 19.98 -2.96
N LEU A 107 20.70 18.87 -3.70
CA LEU A 107 21.79 18.15 -4.36
C LEU A 107 21.97 18.58 -5.81
N THR A 108 22.06 19.88 -6.06
CA THR A 108 22.07 20.45 -7.44
C THR A 108 23.08 19.80 -8.38
N VAL A 109 24.31 19.59 -7.92
CA VAL A 109 25.40 18.98 -8.69
C VAL A 109 25.19 17.47 -8.88
N TYR A 110 24.70 16.77 -7.86
CA TYR A 110 24.55 15.31 -7.85
C TYR A 110 23.14 14.85 -8.21
N ARG A 111 22.25 15.75 -8.63
CA ARG A 111 20.84 15.47 -8.92
C ARG A 111 20.63 14.27 -9.82
N LYS A 112 21.37 14.19 -10.94
CA LYS A 112 21.23 13.08 -11.90
C LYS A 112 21.65 11.74 -11.28
N ALA A 113 22.79 11.73 -10.57
CA ALA A 113 23.27 10.52 -9.88
C ALA A 113 22.28 10.07 -8.81
N PHE A 114 21.78 10.99 -8.00
CA PHE A 114 20.76 10.70 -6.98
C PHE A 114 19.51 10.06 -7.59
N LEU A 115 18.94 10.67 -8.64
CA LEU A 115 17.75 10.13 -9.31
C LEU A 115 18.02 8.76 -9.96
N SER A 116 19.19 8.56 -10.54
CA SER A 116 19.57 7.27 -11.13
C SER A 116 19.70 6.17 -10.08
N ILE A 117 20.34 6.45 -8.95
CA ILE A 117 20.46 5.49 -7.83
C ILE A 117 19.07 5.15 -7.27
N LEU A 118 18.23 6.16 -7.08
CA LEU A 118 16.89 5.97 -6.57
C LEU A 118 16.05 5.11 -7.54
N ALA A 119 16.07 5.44 -8.84
CA ALA A 119 15.36 4.69 -9.87
C ALA A 119 15.85 3.24 -9.93
N TYR A 120 17.16 3.01 -9.88
CA TYR A 120 17.74 1.68 -9.87
C TYR A 120 17.28 0.87 -8.64
N GLY A 121 17.27 1.49 -7.46
CA GLY A 121 16.75 0.87 -6.24
C GLY A 121 15.29 0.43 -6.37
N TYR A 122 14.43 1.26 -6.98
CA TYR A 122 13.03 0.91 -7.24
C TYR A 122 12.91 -0.24 -8.24
N VAL A 123 13.68 -0.24 -9.32
CA VAL A 123 13.69 -1.33 -10.30
C VAL A 123 14.08 -2.65 -9.64
N LEU A 124 15.13 -2.66 -8.82
CA LEU A 124 15.55 -3.85 -8.10
C LEU A 124 14.48 -4.34 -7.11
N TRP A 125 13.83 -3.41 -6.40
CA TRP A 125 12.78 -3.77 -5.46
C TRP A 125 11.57 -4.37 -6.18
N ILE A 126 11.10 -3.75 -7.27
CA ILE A 126 10.01 -4.26 -8.11
C ILE A 126 10.37 -5.64 -8.67
N ALA A 127 11.59 -5.82 -9.19
CA ALA A 127 12.04 -7.12 -9.70
C ALA A 127 12.06 -8.19 -8.60
N SER A 128 12.50 -7.85 -7.40
CA SER A 128 12.49 -8.74 -6.24
C SER A 128 11.07 -9.11 -5.80
N PHE A 129 10.17 -8.12 -5.78
CA PHE A 129 8.75 -8.34 -5.50
C PHE A 129 8.12 -9.26 -6.53
N MET A 130 8.30 -8.98 -7.82
CA MET A 130 7.74 -9.79 -8.92
C MET A 130 8.27 -11.22 -8.86
N ARG A 131 9.58 -11.40 -8.64
CA ARG A 131 10.16 -12.73 -8.48
C ARG A 131 9.52 -13.47 -7.30
N TYR A 132 9.41 -12.83 -6.14
CA TYR A 132 8.81 -13.44 -4.95
C TYR A 132 7.34 -13.79 -5.20
N TYR A 133 6.57 -12.86 -5.75
CA TYR A 133 5.15 -13.03 -6.03
C TYR A 133 4.90 -14.23 -6.95
N TYR A 134 5.61 -14.32 -8.07
CA TYR A 134 5.37 -15.39 -9.05
C TYR A 134 6.03 -16.73 -8.70
N THR A 135 7.08 -16.78 -7.91
CA THR A 135 7.79 -18.03 -7.63
C THR A 135 7.47 -18.64 -6.27
N ILE A 136 7.12 -17.83 -5.29
CA ILE A 136 6.96 -18.27 -3.91
C ILE A 136 5.53 -18.03 -3.43
N TYR A 137 5.06 -16.77 -3.51
CA TYR A 137 3.77 -16.39 -2.97
C TYR A 137 2.62 -17.07 -3.71
N SER A 138 2.59 -17.01 -5.04
CA SER A 138 1.54 -17.63 -5.85
C SER A 138 1.47 -19.15 -5.71
N VAL A 139 2.58 -19.82 -5.36
CA VAL A 139 2.63 -21.27 -5.18
C VAL A 139 2.31 -21.68 -3.74
N LEU A 140 2.77 -20.91 -2.74
CA LEU A 140 2.56 -21.27 -1.33
C LEU A 140 1.17 -20.87 -0.84
N ASP A 141 0.63 -19.78 -1.32
CA ASP A 141 -0.64 -19.23 -0.83
C ASP A 141 -1.83 -20.09 -1.28
N LEU A 142 -1.73 -20.72 -2.45
CA LEU A 142 -2.70 -21.67 -2.95
C LEU A 142 -2.93 -22.87 -2.00
N HIS A 143 -1.92 -23.24 -1.20
CA HIS A 143 -2.00 -24.40 -0.32
C HIS A 143 -2.15 -24.06 1.17
N THR A 144 -1.78 -22.85 1.59
CA THR A 144 -1.69 -22.51 3.01
C THR A 144 -2.88 -21.70 3.50
N TYR A 145 -3.48 -20.93 2.63
CA TYR A 145 -4.67 -20.14 2.89
C TYR A 145 -5.73 -20.52 1.87
N ALA A 146 -6.50 -21.57 2.17
CA ALA A 146 -7.69 -21.95 1.41
C ALA A 146 -8.73 -20.80 1.45
N ASN A 147 -8.33 -19.67 0.94
CA ASN A 147 -9.22 -18.53 0.77
C ASN A 147 -9.90 -18.70 -0.57
N SER A 148 -11.18 -19.01 -0.52
CA SER A 148 -12.15 -19.11 -1.60
C SER A 148 -12.19 -17.93 -2.60
N PHE A 149 -11.31 -16.95 -2.44
CA PHE A 149 -11.23 -15.75 -3.28
C PHE A 149 -10.29 -15.86 -4.48
N TYR A 150 -9.44 -16.88 -4.56
CA TYR A 150 -8.54 -17.05 -5.70
C TYR A 150 -9.11 -18.06 -6.67
N PHE A 151 -9.49 -17.62 -7.86
CA PHE A 151 -10.06 -18.44 -8.94
C PHE A 151 -9.18 -19.63 -9.35
N ALA A 152 -7.88 -19.60 -9.04
CA ALA A 152 -6.99 -20.71 -9.27
C ALA A 152 -7.35 -21.94 -8.41
N ASP A 153 -7.70 -21.74 -7.14
CA ASP A 153 -8.13 -22.81 -6.24
C ASP A 153 -9.43 -23.46 -6.71
N ILE A 154 -10.34 -22.68 -7.25
CA ILE A 154 -11.62 -23.23 -7.78
C ILE A 154 -11.36 -24.17 -8.94
N SER A 155 -10.43 -23.84 -9.83
CA SER A 155 -10.07 -24.71 -10.95
C SER A 155 -9.48 -26.03 -10.48
N ASP A 156 -8.59 -25.98 -9.48
CA ASP A 156 -7.96 -27.19 -8.93
C ASP A 156 -8.95 -28.03 -8.13
N ILE A 157 -9.86 -27.39 -7.39
CA ILE A 157 -10.95 -28.07 -6.68
C ILE A 157 -11.91 -28.74 -7.68
N VAL A 158 -12.30 -28.06 -8.75
CA VAL A 158 -13.17 -28.62 -9.77
C VAL A 158 -12.50 -29.82 -10.45
N THR A 159 -11.21 -29.69 -10.77
CA THR A 159 -10.44 -30.80 -11.36
C THR A 159 -10.33 -31.99 -10.40
N TYR A 160 -10.06 -31.73 -9.12
CA TYR A 160 -10.00 -32.78 -8.10
C TYR A 160 -11.34 -33.49 -7.92
N ILE A 161 -12.44 -32.73 -7.93
CA ILE A 161 -13.81 -33.25 -7.84
C ILE A 161 -14.11 -34.14 -9.03
N ASP A 162 -13.82 -33.70 -10.25
CA ASP A 162 -14.08 -34.42 -11.49
C ASP A 162 -13.28 -35.72 -11.53
N GLU A 163 -12.02 -35.71 -11.12
CA GLU A 163 -11.12 -36.87 -11.15
C GLU A 163 -11.37 -37.88 -10.03
N ASN A 164 -11.79 -37.46 -8.84
CA ASN A 164 -11.79 -38.32 -7.66
C ASN A 164 -13.18 -38.61 -7.08
N LEU A 165 -14.16 -37.77 -7.33
CA LEU A 165 -15.47 -37.87 -6.67
C LEU A 165 -16.60 -38.30 -7.64
N GLY A 166 -16.43 -38.14 -8.96
CA GLY A 166 -17.37 -38.61 -9.97
C GLY A 166 -18.84 -38.28 -9.66
N ASP A 167 -19.67 -39.31 -9.56
CA ASP A 167 -21.12 -39.17 -9.36
C ASP A 167 -21.54 -38.90 -7.91
N LYS A 168 -20.64 -38.52 -7.01
CA LYS A 168 -21.00 -38.18 -5.62
C LYS A 168 -21.61 -36.82 -5.53
N GLU A 169 -22.67 -36.69 -4.73
CA GLU A 169 -23.23 -35.39 -4.38
C GLU A 169 -22.21 -34.62 -3.51
N ILE A 170 -21.87 -33.40 -3.97
CA ILE A 170 -20.88 -32.54 -3.32
C ILE A 170 -21.63 -31.38 -2.70
N TYR A 171 -21.51 -31.25 -1.39
CA TYR A 171 -22.02 -30.09 -0.65
C TYR A 171 -20.88 -29.12 -0.42
N ALA A 172 -20.95 -27.96 -1.09
CA ALA A 172 -20.06 -26.84 -0.79
C ALA A 172 -20.70 -26.00 0.34
N ASP A 173 -20.00 -25.87 1.43
CA ASP A 173 -20.42 -24.96 2.51
C ASP A 173 -20.00 -23.55 2.14
N CYS A 174 -20.98 -22.72 1.74
CA CYS A 174 -20.78 -21.34 1.33
C CYS A 174 -20.90 -20.35 2.50
N VAL A 175 -20.61 -20.80 3.74
CA VAL A 175 -20.81 -19.98 4.95
C VAL A 175 -20.00 -18.67 4.91
N ASP A 176 -18.90 -18.63 4.17
CA ASP A 176 -18.05 -17.44 4.09
C ASP A 176 -18.51 -16.37 3.08
N VAL A 177 -19.61 -16.58 2.37
CA VAL A 177 -20.11 -15.63 1.35
C VAL A 177 -21.05 -14.57 1.96
N GLU A 178 -21.54 -14.76 3.17
CA GLU A 178 -22.47 -13.83 3.81
C GLU A 178 -21.80 -12.69 4.62
N GLU A 179 -20.48 -12.65 4.73
CA GLU A 179 -19.77 -11.57 5.44
C GLU A 179 -19.23 -10.45 4.53
N PHE A 180 -19.76 -10.34 3.28
CA PHE A 180 -19.36 -9.25 2.37
C PHE A 180 -20.52 -8.35 2.01
#